data_26946c103b551a4ede954da29034848e
#
_entry.id   26946c103b551a4ede954da29034848e
#
_cell.length_a   1.000
_cell.length_b   1.000
_cell.length_c   1.000
_cell.angle_alpha   90.00
_cell.angle_beta   90.00
_cell.angle_gamma   90.00
#
_symmetry.space_group_name_H-M   'P 1'
#
loop_
_entity.id
_entity.type
_entity.pdbx_description
1 polymer ?
#
loop_
_entity_poly.entity_id
_entity_poly.type
_entity_poly.pdbx_seq_one_letter_code
_entity_poly.pdbx_strand_id
1 'polypeptide(L)'
;AIAIQGYILAKSLASCGIPVRVTSFCSLRGYTVLRILKDFGDKNGERNVFNYFAAGWNRDGLALRGAGELIKSAPAEKHLLILLTDASPDDSHKILPSGKVPLSRDYDGQIGVDDTAEEVRALRAQGIRVAAVFMGENASVPAANAIYGRDLARIRRIDQLAATAGRLIQDEIRELSS
;
A
#
# COMPACT_ATOMS: atom_id res chain seq x y z
N ALA A 1 -1.82 15.62 -7.97
CA ALA A 1 -0.44 15.57 -7.47
C ALA A 1 0.01 14.10 -7.28
N ILE A 2 -0.70 13.25 -6.50
CA ILE A 2 -0.29 11.86 -6.20
C ILE A 2 -0.18 11.00 -7.46
N ALA A 3 -1.13 11.10 -8.39
CA ALA A 3 -1.11 10.35 -9.65
C ALA A 3 0.11 10.68 -10.52
N ILE A 4 0.58 11.94 -10.51
CA ILE A 4 1.80 12.35 -11.22
C ILE A 4 3.01 11.62 -10.65
N GLN A 5 3.14 11.58 -9.33
CA GLN A 5 4.26 10.90 -8.67
C GLN A 5 4.22 9.38 -8.88
N GLY A 6 3.02 8.79 -8.80
CA GLY A 6 2.81 7.37 -9.11
C GLY A 6 3.16 7.04 -10.56
N TYR A 7 2.78 7.90 -11.50
CA TYR A 7 3.16 7.75 -12.91
C TYR A 7 4.68 7.82 -13.12
N ILE A 8 5.36 8.82 -12.52
CA ILE A 8 6.81 8.97 -12.63
C ILE A 8 7.51 7.71 -12.11
N LEU A 9 7.11 7.24 -10.92
CA LEU A 9 7.68 6.04 -10.32
C LEU A 9 7.44 4.80 -11.18
N ALA A 10 6.20 4.56 -11.60
CA ALA A 10 5.86 3.40 -12.42
C ALA A 10 6.61 3.38 -13.77
N LYS A 11 6.72 4.55 -14.42
CA LYS A 11 7.44 4.69 -15.67
C LYS A 11 8.95 4.47 -15.50
N SER A 12 9.53 5.01 -14.43
CA SER A 12 10.94 4.82 -14.12
C SER A 12 11.29 3.36 -13.88
N LEU A 13 10.47 2.65 -13.10
CA LEU A 13 10.65 1.22 -12.83
C LEU A 13 10.52 0.38 -14.10
N ALA A 14 9.49 0.65 -14.90
CA ALA A 14 9.28 -0.03 -16.18
C ALA A 14 10.46 0.17 -17.14
N SER A 15 11.04 1.37 -17.19
CA SER A 15 12.22 1.65 -18.01
C SER A 15 13.49 0.93 -17.55
N CYS A 16 13.54 0.55 -16.27
CA CYS A 16 14.60 -0.28 -15.70
C CYS A 16 14.32 -1.78 -15.80
N GLY A 17 13.24 -2.18 -16.47
CA GLY A 17 12.85 -3.58 -16.59
C GLY A 17 12.31 -4.19 -15.29
N ILE A 18 11.94 -3.38 -14.29
CA ILE A 18 11.38 -3.85 -13.02
C ILE A 18 9.86 -3.97 -13.19
N PRO A 19 9.30 -5.18 -13.03
CA PRO A 19 7.85 -5.35 -13.10
C PRO A 19 7.16 -4.56 -11.98
N VAL A 20 6.17 -3.75 -12.34
CA VAL A 20 5.45 -2.91 -11.38
C VAL A 20 3.94 -3.02 -11.60
N ARG A 21 3.21 -3.19 -10.50
CA ARG A 21 1.76 -3.04 -10.44
C ARG A 21 1.43 -1.83 -9.57
N VAL A 22 0.50 -1.02 -10.00
CA VAL A 22 -0.02 0.10 -9.23
C VAL A 22 -1.48 -0.16 -8.91
N THR A 23 -1.80 -0.15 -7.64
CA THR A 23 -3.17 -0.31 -7.15
C THR A 23 -3.59 0.89 -6.32
N SER A 24 -4.86 1.19 -6.30
CA SER A 24 -5.50 2.02 -5.31
C SER A 24 -6.52 1.21 -4.54
N PHE A 25 -6.81 1.62 -3.32
CA PHE A 25 -7.84 0.97 -2.52
C PHE A 25 -8.71 1.98 -1.78
N CYS A 26 -9.91 1.55 -1.46
CA CYS A 26 -10.84 2.26 -0.59
C CYS A 26 -11.81 1.27 0.04
N SER A 27 -12.47 1.68 1.10
CA SER A 27 -13.58 0.95 1.69
C SER A 27 -14.90 1.62 1.32
N LEU A 28 -15.82 0.83 0.77
CA LEU A 28 -17.17 1.24 0.45
C LEU A 28 -18.14 0.35 1.20
N ARG A 29 -18.92 0.92 2.13
CA ARG A 29 -19.90 0.18 2.95
C ARG A 29 -19.29 -1.04 3.65
N GLY A 30 -18.03 -0.90 4.14
CA GLY A 30 -17.29 -1.95 4.82
C GLY A 30 -16.59 -2.97 3.91
N TYR A 31 -16.76 -2.89 2.60
CA TYR A 31 -16.01 -3.70 1.65
C TYR A 31 -14.77 -2.98 1.18
N THR A 32 -13.62 -3.65 1.21
CA THR A 32 -12.39 -3.11 0.63
C THR A 32 -12.36 -3.41 -0.86
N VAL A 33 -12.25 -2.36 -1.66
CA VAL A 33 -12.14 -2.41 -3.11
C VAL A 33 -10.70 -2.12 -3.50
N LEU A 34 -10.04 -3.08 -4.14
CA LEU A 34 -8.73 -2.92 -4.77
C LEU A 34 -8.92 -2.66 -6.25
N ARG A 35 -8.40 -1.55 -6.74
CA ARG A 35 -8.44 -1.18 -8.14
C ARG A 35 -7.05 -1.23 -8.75
N ILE A 36 -6.84 -2.11 -9.70
CA ILE A 36 -5.59 -2.17 -10.46
C ILE A 36 -5.59 -1.03 -11.48
N LEU A 37 -4.68 -0.09 -11.32
CA LEU A 37 -4.48 1.03 -12.25
C LEU A 37 -3.48 0.67 -13.35
N LYS A 38 -2.44 -0.09 -13.00
CA LYS A 38 -1.47 -0.67 -13.94
C LYS A 38 -1.14 -2.08 -13.50
N ASP A 39 -1.15 -3.03 -14.40
CA ASP A 39 -0.69 -4.39 -14.14
C ASP A 39 0.73 -4.63 -14.64
N PHE A 40 1.36 -5.74 -14.19
CA PHE A 40 2.72 -6.14 -14.56
C PHE A 40 2.89 -6.30 -16.07
N GLY A 41 1.89 -6.87 -16.75
CA GLY A 41 1.91 -7.12 -18.19
C GLY A 41 1.51 -5.93 -19.07
N ASP A 42 1.05 -4.82 -18.49
CA ASP A 42 0.54 -3.68 -19.24
C ASP A 42 1.69 -2.91 -19.91
N LYS A 43 1.83 -3.04 -21.21
CA LYS A 43 2.73 -2.20 -21.98
C LYS A 43 2.17 -0.78 -22.07
N ASN A 44 2.97 0.21 -21.62
CA ASN A 44 2.57 1.62 -21.55
C ASN A 44 1.33 1.91 -20.67
N GLY A 45 1.01 1.01 -19.75
CA GLY A 45 -0.12 1.15 -18.81
C GLY A 45 0.10 2.20 -17.72
N GLU A 46 1.28 2.84 -17.63
CA GLU A 46 1.61 3.82 -16.59
C GLU A 46 0.63 5.00 -16.58
N ARG A 47 0.10 5.38 -17.75
CA ARG A 47 -0.89 6.48 -17.87
C ARG A 47 -2.21 6.17 -17.16
N ASN A 48 -2.54 4.91 -16.94
CA ASN A 48 -3.76 4.52 -16.23
C ASN A 48 -3.74 4.95 -14.76
N VAL A 49 -2.56 5.27 -14.20
CA VAL A 49 -2.41 5.83 -12.86
C VAL A 49 -3.16 7.16 -12.72
N PHE A 50 -3.36 7.90 -13.81
CA PHE A 50 -4.16 9.13 -13.80
C PHE A 50 -5.67 8.87 -13.59
N ASN A 51 -6.13 7.63 -13.69
CA ASN A 51 -7.48 7.23 -13.31
C ASN A 51 -7.67 7.08 -11.80
N TYR A 52 -6.62 7.37 -11.00
CA TYR A 52 -6.74 7.41 -9.55
C TYR A 52 -7.68 8.53 -9.12
N PHE A 53 -8.53 8.20 -8.18
CA PHE A 53 -9.31 9.17 -7.42
C PHE A 53 -9.35 8.76 -5.95
N ALA A 54 -9.29 9.71 -5.06
CA ALA A 54 -9.48 9.48 -3.64
C ALA A 54 -10.97 9.36 -3.34
N ALA A 55 -11.36 8.28 -2.67
CA ALA A 55 -12.76 8.06 -2.30
C ALA A 55 -12.87 7.13 -1.09
N GLY A 56 -13.92 7.35 -0.31
CA GLY A 56 -14.31 6.45 0.77
C GLY A 56 -13.39 6.47 1.98
N TRP A 57 -13.52 5.43 2.74
CA TRP A 57 -12.76 5.10 3.94
C TRP A 57 -11.64 4.11 3.59
N ASN A 58 -10.81 3.72 4.56
CA ASN A 58 -9.71 2.80 4.30
C ASN A 58 -9.56 1.75 5.39
N ARG A 59 -9.55 0.48 4.97
CA ARG A 59 -9.17 -0.69 5.78
C ARG A 59 -7.82 -1.19 5.28
N ASP A 60 -6.75 -0.61 5.80
CA ASP A 60 -5.40 -0.84 5.29
C ASP A 60 -4.98 -2.31 5.42
N GLY A 61 -5.33 -2.98 6.50
CA GLY A 61 -5.03 -4.41 6.68
C GLY A 61 -5.66 -5.29 5.60
N LEU A 62 -6.94 -5.05 5.26
CA LEU A 62 -7.61 -5.79 4.18
C LEU A 62 -7.02 -5.46 2.81
N ALA A 63 -6.64 -4.20 2.58
CA ALA A 63 -5.98 -3.78 1.35
C ALA A 63 -4.61 -4.46 1.18
N LEU A 64 -3.83 -4.53 2.26
CA LEU A 64 -2.54 -5.22 2.29
C LEU A 64 -2.68 -6.72 2.03
N ARG A 65 -3.68 -7.37 2.63
CA ARG A 65 -3.98 -8.79 2.38
C ARG A 65 -4.30 -9.04 0.92
N GLY A 66 -5.18 -8.23 0.34
CA GLY A 66 -5.53 -8.34 -1.08
C GLY A 66 -4.33 -8.04 -2.00
N ALA A 67 -3.52 -7.02 -1.69
CA ALA A 67 -2.31 -6.71 -2.44
C ALA A 67 -1.27 -7.85 -2.33
N GLY A 68 -1.16 -8.48 -1.16
CA GLY A 68 -0.30 -9.65 -0.93
C GLY A 68 -0.70 -10.85 -1.78
N GLU A 69 -1.99 -11.10 -1.97
CA GLU A 69 -2.45 -12.15 -2.90
C GLU A 69 -2.15 -11.77 -4.35
N LEU A 70 -2.39 -10.53 -4.72
CA LEU A 70 -2.15 -10.05 -6.08
C LEU A 70 -0.66 -10.05 -6.47
N ILE A 71 0.25 -9.77 -5.52
CA ILE A 71 1.69 -9.70 -5.84
C ILE A 71 2.29 -11.08 -6.16
N LYS A 72 1.67 -12.16 -5.71
CA LYS A 72 2.12 -13.54 -5.99
C LYS A 72 2.14 -13.86 -7.49
N SER A 73 1.38 -13.13 -8.30
CA SER A 73 1.41 -13.24 -9.76
C SER A 73 2.51 -12.43 -10.44
N ALA A 74 3.35 -11.72 -9.68
CA ALA A 74 4.47 -10.97 -10.24
C ALA A 74 5.52 -11.92 -10.86
N PRO A 75 6.07 -11.59 -12.02
CA PRO A 75 7.11 -12.40 -12.67
C PRO A 75 8.48 -12.15 -12.03
N ALA A 76 8.60 -12.39 -10.73
CA ALA A 76 9.81 -12.15 -9.95
C ALA A 76 9.84 -13.07 -8.70
N GLU A 77 11.03 -13.42 -8.22
CA GLU A 77 11.20 -14.23 -7.00
C GLU A 77 11.08 -13.38 -5.73
N LYS A 78 11.45 -12.11 -5.79
CA LYS A 78 11.44 -11.17 -4.67
C LYS A 78 10.36 -10.12 -4.87
N HIS A 79 9.62 -9.87 -3.82
CA HIS A 79 8.48 -8.98 -3.84
C HIS A 79 8.65 -7.86 -2.84
N LEU A 80 8.47 -6.62 -3.31
CA LEU A 80 8.40 -5.42 -2.48
C LEU A 80 7.05 -4.74 -2.68
N LEU A 81 6.34 -4.52 -1.60
CA LEU A 81 5.09 -3.77 -1.55
C LEU A 81 5.35 -2.43 -0.87
N ILE A 82 5.07 -1.34 -1.57
CA ILE A 82 5.19 0.02 -1.02
C ILE A 82 3.80 0.62 -0.89
N LEU A 83 3.43 0.98 0.33
CA LEU A 83 2.17 1.66 0.63
C LEU A 83 2.40 3.16 0.80
N LEU A 84 1.62 3.98 0.11
CA LEU A 84 1.50 5.39 0.42
C LEU A 84 0.33 5.55 1.39
N THR A 85 0.59 6.08 2.58
CA THR A 85 -0.38 6.13 3.66
C THR A 85 -0.19 7.33 4.58
N ASP A 86 -1.26 7.76 5.22
CA ASP A 86 -1.26 8.67 6.37
C ASP A 86 -1.28 7.92 7.71
N ALA A 87 -1.27 6.58 7.66
CA ALA A 87 -1.32 5.68 8.81
C ALA A 87 -2.55 5.92 9.72
N SER A 88 -3.66 6.30 9.11
CA SER A 88 -4.94 6.53 9.77
C SER A 88 -6.03 5.61 9.19
N PRO A 89 -5.89 4.28 9.37
CA PRO A 89 -6.92 3.37 8.88
C PRO A 89 -8.23 3.59 9.63
N ASP A 90 -9.27 3.94 8.88
CA ASP A 90 -10.57 4.28 9.43
C ASP A 90 -11.70 3.85 8.48
N ASP A 91 -12.63 3.06 9.02
CA ASP A 91 -13.89 2.74 8.40
C ASP A 91 -14.96 2.47 9.46
N SER A 92 -15.62 3.53 9.88
CA SER A 92 -16.73 3.48 10.85
C SER A 92 -18.03 2.90 10.26
N HIS A 93 -18.05 2.55 8.97
CA HIS A 93 -19.23 1.96 8.34
C HIS A 93 -19.33 0.48 8.65
N LYS A 94 -20.28 0.15 9.53
CA LYS A 94 -20.59 -1.24 9.87
C LYS A 94 -21.23 -1.97 8.70
N ILE A 95 -20.68 -3.12 8.34
CA ILE A 95 -21.44 -4.10 7.58
C ILE A 95 -22.34 -4.83 8.58
N LEU A 96 -23.63 -4.87 8.31
CA LEU A 96 -24.55 -5.69 9.11
C LEU A 96 -24.08 -7.16 9.07
N PRO A 97 -24.04 -7.85 10.22
CA PRO A 97 -23.67 -9.25 10.26
C PRO A 97 -24.57 -10.05 9.32
N SER A 98 -23.99 -10.82 8.42
CA SER A 98 -24.72 -11.77 7.60
C SER A 98 -24.20 -13.18 7.86
N GLY A 99 -25.07 -14.07 8.32
CA GLY A 99 -24.71 -15.46 8.58
C GLY A 99 -23.72 -15.62 9.75
N LYS A 100 -22.65 -16.42 9.53
CA LYS A 100 -21.68 -16.77 10.57
C LYS A 100 -20.51 -15.77 10.71
N VAL A 101 -20.48 -14.71 9.91
CA VAL A 101 -19.36 -13.78 9.87
C VAL A 101 -19.72 -12.50 10.62
N PRO A 102 -19.12 -12.23 11.78
CA PRO A 102 -19.33 -10.99 12.52
C PRO A 102 -18.52 -9.85 11.87
N LEU A 103 -19.02 -9.29 10.74
CA LEU A 103 -18.36 -8.20 10.01
C LEU A 103 -18.65 -6.81 10.59
N SER A 104 -19.34 -6.73 11.73
CA SER A 104 -19.86 -5.49 12.31
C SER A 104 -18.88 -4.77 13.25
N ARG A 105 -17.57 -4.90 13.08
CA ARG A 105 -16.62 -4.12 13.88
C ARG A 105 -16.40 -2.76 13.27
N ASP A 106 -16.44 -1.73 14.11
CA ASP A 106 -15.84 -0.46 13.77
C ASP A 106 -14.35 -0.70 13.50
N TYR A 107 -13.87 -0.14 12.41
CA TYR A 107 -12.48 -0.25 12.00
C TYR A 107 -11.86 1.13 12.12
N ASP A 108 -11.55 1.54 13.35
CA ASP A 108 -10.99 2.85 13.64
C ASP A 108 -9.94 2.77 14.75
N GLY A 109 -9.20 3.83 14.92
CA GLY A 109 -8.21 3.99 15.99
C GLY A 109 -7.28 2.80 16.11
N GLN A 110 -7.12 2.28 17.33
CA GLN A 110 -6.18 1.21 17.63
C GLN A 110 -6.52 -0.11 16.92
N ILE A 111 -7.82 -0.39 16.68
CA ILE A 111 -8.26 -1.61 15.98
C ILE A 111 -7.71 -1.63 14.56
N GLY A 112 -7.83 -0.53 13.83
CA GLY A 112 -7.30 -0.41 12.49
C GLY A 112 -5.78 -0.49 12.43
N VAL A 113 -5.10 0.12 13.39
CA VAL A 113 -3.64 0.07 13.53
C VAL A 113 -3.15 -1.35 13.79
N ASP A 114 -3.78 -2.05 14.74
CA ASP A 114 -3.39 -3.41 15.12
C ASP A 114 -3.60 -4.42 13.96
N ASP A 115 -4.75 -4.36 13.29
CA ASP A 115 -5.03 -5.21 12.13
C ASP A 115 -4.05 -4.95 10.99
N THR A 116 -3.74 -3.68 10.70
CA THR A 116 -2.77 -3.33 9.67
C THR A 116 -1.37 -3.81 10.03
N ALA A 117 -0.95 -3.65 11.29
CA ALA A 117 0.35 -4.12 11.76
C ALA A 117 0.46 -5.66 11.72
N GLU A 118 -0.62 -6.36 12.04
CA GLU A 118 -0.67 -7.82 11.96
C GLU A 118 -0.51 -8.29 10.50
N GLU A 119 -1.19 -7.64 9.56
CA GLU A 119 -1.09 -7.98 8.15
C GLU A 119 0.30 -7.69 7.58
N VAL A 120 0.94 -6.57 7.96
CA VAL A 120 2.33 -6.28 7.59
C VAL A 120 3.26 -7.39 8.07
N ARG A 121 3.10 -7.84 9.34
CA ARG A 121 3.90 -8.96 9.86
C ARG A 121 3.65 -10.26 9.11
N ALA A 122 2.40 -10.56 8.78
CA ALA A 122 2.02 -11.76 8.04
C ALA A 122 2.62 -11.78 6.63
N LEU A 123 2.61 -10.66 5.92
CA LEU A 123 3.23 -10.54 4.60
C LEU A 123 4.75 -10.69 4.66
N ARG A 124 5.40 -10.07 5.66
CA ARG A 124 6.85 -10.23 5.87
C ARG A 124 7.23 -11.66 6.19
N ALA A 125 6.43 -12.37 6.96
CA ALA A 125 6.63 -13.80 7.24
C ALA A 125 6.53 -14.68 5.99
N GLN A 126 5.81 -14.21 4.95
CA GLN A 126 5.74 -14.86 3.64
C GLN A 126 6.89 -14.46 2.70
N GLY A 127 7.85 -13.66 3.16
CA GLY A 127 8.97 -13.19 2.35
C GLY A 127 8.65 -11.98 1.47
N ILE A 128 7.49 -11.35 1.65
CA ILE A 128 7.12 -10.12 0.95
C ILE A 128 7.62 -8.94 1.80
N ARG A 129 8.54 -8.14 1.28
CA ARG A 129 8.93 -6.92 1.97
C ARG A 129 7.81 -5.88 1.88
N VAL A 130 7.48 -5.29 3.02
CA VAL A 130 6.47 -4.24 3.10
C VAL A 130 7.13 -2.99 3.65
N ALA A 131 7.11 -1.92 2.85
CA ALA A 131 7.58 -0.60 3.22
C ALA A 131 6.46 0.44 3.05
N ALA A 132 6.56 1.56 3.72
CA ALA A 132 5.61 2.64 3.59
C ALA A 132 6.27 4.00 3.35
N VAL A 133 5.65 4.79 2.48
CA VAL A 133 5.90 6.21 2.38
C VAL A 133 4.77 6.93 3.12
N PHE A 134 5.12 7.50 4.27
CA PHE A 134 4.19 8.12 5.19
C PHE A 134 4.09 9.63 4.93
N MET A 135 2.86 10.09 4.70
CA MET A 135 2.52 11.49 4.55
C MET A 135 1.29 11.82 5.42
N GLY A 136 1.46 11.69 6.71
CA GLY A 136 0.43 11.98 7.71
C GLY A 136 0.86 13.06 8.69
N GLU A 137 -0.05 13.40 9.57
CA GLU A 137 0.16 14.36 10.65
C GLU A 137 1.10 13.79 11.74
N ASN A 138 1.63 14.68 12.59
CA ASN A 138 2.49 14.26 13.69
C ASN A 138 1.78 13.31 14.67
N ALA A 139 0.48 13.47 14.85
CA ALA A 139 -0.34 12.62 15.70
C ALA A 139 -0.37 11.15 15.23
N SER A 140 -0.24 10.90 13.91
CA SER A 140 -0.26 9.54 13.34
C SER A 140 1.13 8.87 13.29
N VAL A 141 2.21 9.58 13.67
CA VAL A 141 3.57 9.01 13.67
C VAL A 141 3.70 7.76 14.56
N PRO A 142 3.14 7.71 15.78
CA PRO A 142 3.20 6.50 16.60
C PRO A 142 2.54 5.30 15.90
N ALA A 143 1.38 5.48 15.28
CA ALA A 143 0.68 4.45 14.52
C ALA A 143 1.52 3.98 13.31
N ALA A 144 2.08 4.90 12.54
CA ALA A 144 2.94 4.58 11.40
C ALA A 144 4.16 3.75 11.83
N ASN A 145 4.80 4.11 12.94
CA ASN A 145 5.94 3.35 13.48
C ASN A 145 5.51 1.97 14.01
N ALA A 146 4.35 1.86 14.65
CA ALA A 146 3.82 0.59 15.14
C ALA A 146 3.53 -0.38 13.99
N ILE A 147 3.04 0.12 12.85
CA ILE A 147 2.70 -0.68 11.68
C ILE A 147 3.97 -1.08 10.89
N TYR A 148 4.81 -0.12 10.53
CA TYR A 148 5.88 -0.32 9.51
C TYR A 148 7.28 -0.41 10.10
N GLY A 149 7.51 0.15 11.30
CA GLY A 149 8.81 0.14 11.98
C GLY A 149 9.89 0.83 11.15
N ARG A 150 11.03 0.13 10.95
CA ARG A 150 12.21 0.65 10.21
C ARG A 150 11.96 0.88 8.72
N ASP A 151 10.95 0.24 8.15
CA ASP A 151 10.64 0.34 6.71
C ASP A 151 9.66 1.50 6.43
N LEU A 152 9.65 2.50 7.30
CA LEU A 152 8.86 3.72 7.19
C LEU A 152 9.74 4.87 6.69
N ALA A 153 9.38 5.44 5.55
CA ALA A 153 9.97 6.67 5.05
C ALA A 153 8.96 7.82 5.11
N ARG A 154 9.25 8.87 5.86
CA ARG A 154 8.36 10.02 5.99
C ARG A 154 8.64 11.07 4.92
N ILE A 155 7.58 11.55 4.28
CA ILE A 155 7.62 12.73 3.40
C ILE A 155 6.72 13.83 3.96
N ARG A 156 7.04 15.08 3.64
CA ARG A 156 6.23 16.25 4.03
C ARG A 156 5.44 16.82 2.86
N ARG A 157 5.87 16.51 1.65
CA ARG A 157 5.29 17.00 0.40
C ARG A 157 5.17 15.86 -0.58
N ILE A 158 4.09 15.83 -1.33
CA ILE A 158 3.79 14.75 -2.28
C ILE A 158 4.83 14.65 -3.42
N ASP A 159 5.48 15.75 -3.77
CA ASP A 159 6.53 15.75 -4.80
C ASP A 159 7.80 14.97 -4.40
N GLN A 160 7.94 14.60 -3.13
CA GLN A 160 9.01 13.75 -2.63
C GLN A 160 8.72 12.25 -2.80
N LEU A 161 7.48 11.86 -3.16
CA LEU A 161 7.05 10.46 -3.19
C LEU A 161 7.91 9.59 -4.11
N ALA A 162 8.05 9.98 -5.37
CA ALA A 162 8.78 9.16 -6.36
C ALA A 162 10.26 8.96 -5.98
N ALA A 163 10.92 10.01 -5.50
CA ALA A 163 12.31 9.93 -5.06
C ALA A 163 12.46 9.07 -3.79
N THR A 164 11.52 9.18 -2.86
CA THR A 164 11.56 8.41 -1.60
C THR A 164 11.27 6.92 -1.84
N ALA A 165 10.24 6.61 -2.63
CA ALA A 165 9.97 5.23 -3.02
C ALA A 165 11.12 4.62 -3.83
N GLY A 166 11.73 5.41 -4.72
CA GLY A 166 12.92 4.99 -5.48
C GLY A 166 14.09 4.60 -4.56
N ARG A 167 14.33 5.35 -3.47
CA ARG A 167 15.35 4.97 -2.48
C ARG A 167 15.04 3.66 -1.78
N LEU A 168 13.79 3.46 -1.33
CA LEU A 168 13.36 2.19 -0.72
C LEU A 168 13.61 1.00 -1.65
N ILE A 169 13.34 1.17 -2.94
CA ILE A 169 13.59 0.13 -3.95
C ILE A 169 15.10 -0.11 -4.14
N GLN A 170 15.90 0.94 -4.19
CA GLN A 170 17.36 0.81 -4.32
C GLN A 170 17.98 0.11 -3.10
N ASP A 171 17.52 0.43 -1.90
CA ASP A 171 17.99 -0.20 -0.67
C ASP A 171 17.65 -1.70 -0.68
N GLU A 172 16.45 -2.08 -1.13
CA GLU A 172 16.06 -3.47 -1.31
C GLU A 172 16.97 -4.20 -2.32
N ILE A 173 17.24 -3.60 -3.47
CA ILE A 173 18.11 -4.19 -4.49
C ILE A 173 19.53 -4.40 -3.94
N ARG A 174 20.05 -3.47 -3.15
CA ARG A 174 21.38 -3.61 -2.52
C ARG A 174 21.43 -4.73 -1.49
N GLU A 175 20.39 -4.84 -0.65
CA GLU A 175 20.30 -5.93 0.34
C GLU A 175 20.22 -7.32 -0.33
N LEU A 176 19.63 -7.41 -1.52
CA LEU A 176 19.55 -8.65 -2.30
C LEU A 176 20.86 -9.00 -3.02
N SER A 177 21.75 -8.02 -3.19
CA SER A 177 23.02 -8.18 -3.91
C SER A 177 24.22 -8.40 -2.97
N SER A 178 23.98 -8.33 -1.65
CA SER A 178 24.96 -8.56 -0.59
C SER A 178 24.89 -9.98 -0.04
#